data_fd6ee690f3eea317b939f3f2b910357f
#
_entry.id   fd6ee690f3eea317b939f3f2b910357f
#
_cell.length_a   1.000
_cell.length_b   1.000
_cell.length_c   1.000
_cell.angle_alpha   90.00
_cell.angle_beta   90.00
_cell.angle_gamma   90.00
#
_symmetry.space_group_name_H-M   'P 1'
#
loop_
_entity.id
_entity.type
_entity.pdbx_description
1 polymer ?
#
loop_
_entity_poly.entity_id
_entity_poly.type
_entity_poly.pdbx_seq_one_letter_code
_entity_poly.pdbx_strand_id
1 'polypeptide(L)'
;MLLVVDVGNTQTHFGTVRDPHSPGGGELFERWRFATERVSSADELGAALRNLLALRGLELSEIDSSIVSSTVPELGPEWAEMARRYLGHETVVVGPGIKTGIAIRTDNPREVGADRLVNAVAAFELYRSAAIVVDFGTAITYDVVSDDGEYLGGIISPGMEISLEALWSRAAKLPVVELGEPRALIGKTTIDAIRSGIVYGFAGQVDGIVGRLRAELGSDAPAIATGGLAHHIVPTYTESINVVDELLTLKGLQLVWQRNC
;
A
#
# COMPACT_ATOMS: atom_id res chain seq x y z
N MET A 1 -9.49 -16.09 -13.38
CA MET A 1 -8.66 -14.91 -13.00
C MET A 1 -8.45 -14.85 -11.49
N LEU A 2 -7.30 -14.37 -11.03
CA LEU A 2 -7.03 -14.11 -9.61
C LEU A 2 -7.51 -12.70 -9.24
N LEU A 3 -8.30 -12.58 -8.16
CA LEU A 3 -8.62 -11.32 -7.50
C LEU A 3 -7.59 -11.04 -6.40
N VAL A 4 -6.91 -9.89 -6.47
CA VAL A 4 -5.99 -9.41 -5.43
C VAL A 4 -6.62 -8.20 -4.73
N VAL A 5 -6.70 -8.21 -3.41
CA VAL A 5 -7.39 -7.18 -2.62
C VAL A 5 -6.50 -6.69 -1.49
N ASP A 6 -6.31 -5.39 -1.42
CA ASP A 6 -5.66 -4.70 -0.31
C ASP A 6 -6.65 -3.77 0.40
N VAL A 7 -6.96 -4.10 1.64
CA VAL A 7 -7.93 -3.38 2.47
C VAL A 7 -7.20 -2.46 3.42
N GLY A 8 -7.02 -1.21 3.01
CA GLY A 8 -6.49 -0.15 3.85
C GLY A 8 -7.54 0.49 4.76
N ASN A 9 -7.11 1.30 5.73
CA ASN A 9 -8.01 1.99 6.68
C ASN A 9 -8.95 3.00 6.01
N THR A 10 -8.55 3.62 4.90
CA THR A 10 -9.29 4.68 4.20
C THR A 10 -9.81 4.21 2.85
N GLN A 11 -9.01 3.43 2.12
CA GLN A 11 -9.35 2.95 0.79
C GLN A 11 -9.04 1.46 0.66
N THR A 12 -9.92 0.75 -0.05
CA THR A 12 -9.70 -0.62 -0.50
C THR A 12 -9.30 -0.58 -1.96
N HIS A 13 -8.14 -1.16 -2.27
CA HIS A 13 -7.63 -1.32 -3.62
C HIS A 13 -7.78 -2.78 -4.04
N PHE A 14 -8.21 -3.03 -5.26
CA PHE A 14 -8.22 -4.39 -5.77
C PHE A 14 -7.91 -4.42 -7.27
N GLY A 15 -7.48 -5.58 -7.73
CA GLY A 15 -7.21 -5.82 -9.14
C GLY A 15 -7.48 -7.25 -9.55
N THR A 16 -7.57 -7.48 -10.85
CA THR A 16 -7.68 -8.80 -11.44
C THR A 16 -6.38 -9.13 -12.19
N VAL A 17 -5.90 -10.35 -12.01
CA VAL A 17 -4.69 -10.86 -12.66
C VAL A 17 -5.07 -11.98 -13.61
N ARG A 18 -4.67 -11.86 -14.87
CA ARG A 18 -4.77 -12.94 -15.87
C ARG A 18 -3.56 -13.86 -15.78
N ASP A 19 -3.80 -15.13 -16.00
CA ASP A 19 -2.76 -16.17 -16.02
C ASP A 19 -1.81 -16.11 -14.78
N PRO A 20 -2.36 -16.11 -13.55
CA PRO A 20 -1.60 -15.88 -12.33
C PRO A 20 -0.50 -16.95 -12.09
N HIS A 21 -0.56 -18.10 -12.76
CA HIS A 21 0.43 -19.18 -12.71
C HIS A 21 1.55 -19.05 -13.75
N SER A 22 1.50 -18.03 -14.63
CA SER A 22 2.55 -17.85 -15.65
C SER A 22 3.90 -17.52 -15.01
N PRO A 23 5.03 -17.96 -15.62
CA PRO A 23 6.35 -17.54 -15.20
C PRO A 23 6.47 -16.01 -15.21
N GLY A 24 6.82 -15.42 -14.05
CA GLY A 24 6.87 -13.95 -13.90
C GLY A 24 5.59 -13.32 -13.35
N GLY A 25 4.53 -14.14 -13.11
CA GLY A 25 3.43 -13.72 -12.26
C GLY A 25 2.18 -13.21 -12.96
N GLY A 26 1.91 -13.47 -14.21
CA GLY A 26 0.68 -13.00 -14.87
C GLY A 26 0.59 -11.47 -14.99
N GLU A 27 -0.40 -11.00 -15.71
CA GLU A 27 -0.61 -9.57 -15.96
C GLU A 27 -1.75 -9.04 -15.07
N LEU A 28 -1.45 -7.96 -14.30
CA LEU A 28 -2.50 -7.19 -13.64
C LEU A 28 -3.34 -6.50 -14.74
N PHE A 29 -4.54 -7.05 -14.97
CA PHE A 29 -5.37 -6.70 -16.11
C PHE A 29 -6.20 -5.44 -15.88
N GLU A 30 -6.88 -5.35 -14.71
CA GLU A 30 -7.72 -4.23 -14.33
C GLU A 30 -7.53 -3.91 -12.84
N ARG A 31 -7.79 -2.67 -12.45
CA ARG A 31 -7.69 -2.21 -11.07
C ARG A 31 -8.81 -1.23 -10.72
N TRP A 32 -9.22 -1.27 -9.45
CA TRP A 32 -10.23 -0.37 -8.88
C TRP A 32 -9.84 0.05 -7.48
N ARG A 33 -10.45 1.10 -7.01
CA ARG A 33 -10.40 1.54 -5.62
C ARG A 33 -11.76 2.09 -5.20
N PHE A 34 -12.10 1.91 -3.93
CA PHE A 34 -13.26 2.51 -3.29
C PHE A 34 -12.96 2.84 -1.83
N ALA A 35 -13.80 3.66 -1.20
CA ALA A 35 -13.65 3.99 0.22
C ALA A 35 -13.86 2.76 1.09
N THR A 36 -13.02 2.57 2.11
CA THR A 36 -13.17 1.47 3.05
C THR A 36 -14.23 1.82 4.08
N GLU A 37 -15.34 1.08 4.04
CA GLU A 37 -16.38 1.13 5.06
C GLU A 37 -16.16 -0.01 6.05
N ARG A 38 -15.74 0.30 7.28
CA ARG A 38 -15.29 -0.69 8.28
C ARG A 38 -16.36 -1.69 8.72
N VAL A 39 -17.63 -1.35 8.49
CA VAL A 39 -18.79 -2.18 8.86
C VAL A 39 -19.44 -2.87 7.67
N SER A 40 -18.78 -2.88 6.49
CA SER A 40 -19.31 -3.56 5.32
C SER A 40 -19.47 -5.07 5.57
N SER A 41 -20.62 -5.59 5.20
CA SER A 41 -20.90 -7.02 5.16
C SER A 41 -20.35 -7.69 3.89
N ALA A 42 -20.24 -9.00 3.91
CA ALA A 42 -19.89 -9.81 2.73
C ALA A 42 -20.82 -9.54 1.53
N ASP A 43 -22.10 -9.28 1.78
CA ASP A 43 -23.09 -9.00 0.74
C ASP A 43 -22.85 -7.63 0.08
N GLU A 44 -22.51 -6.60 0.86
CA GLU A 44 -22.16 -5.26 0.34
C GLU A 44 -20.87 -5.29 -0.44
N LEU A 45 -19.84 -6.00 0.04
CA LEU A 45 -18.59 -6.20 -0.66
C LEU A 45 -18.80 -6.93 -2.00
N GLY A 46 -19.63 -7.99 -2.02
CA GLY A 46 -19.98 -8.73 -3.23
C GLY A 46 -20.73 -7.87 -4.25
N ALA A 47 -21.67 -7.05 -3.79
CA ALA A 47 -22.40 -6.12 -4.63
C ALA A 47 -21.49 -5.03 -5.23
N ALA A 48 -20.60 -4.47 -4.41
CA ALA A 48 -19.62 -3.48 -4.86
C ALA A 48 -18.66 -4.08 -5.90
N LEU A 49 -18.09 -5.25 -5.60
CA LEU A 49 -17.20 -5.97 -6.52
C LEU A 49 -17.88 -6.25 -7.86
N ARG A 50 -19.09 -6.85 -7.84
CA ARG A 50 -19.85 -7.12 -9.07
C ARG A 50 -20.08 -5.88 -9.90
N ASN A 51 -20.49 -4.78 -9.27
CA ASN A 51 -20.79 -3.54 -9.98
C ASN A 51 -19.52 -2.95 -10.64
N LEU A 52 -18.39 -2.95 -9.93
CA LEU A 52 -17.13 -2.42 -10.45
C LEU A 52 -16.55 -3.28 -11.58
N LEU A 53 -16.62 -4.61 -11.47
CA LEU A 53 -16.25 -5.55 -12.53
C LEU A 53 -17.11 -5.32 -13.79
N ALA A 54 -18.42 -5.19 -13.61
CA ALA A 54 -19.35 -4.96 -14.72
C ALA A 54 -19.07 -3.67 -15.50
N LEU A 55 -18.53 -2.62 -14.88
CA LEU A 55 -18.10 -1.39 -15.56
C LEU A 55 -16.99 -1.65 -16.61
N ARG A 56 -16.30 -2.77 -16.50
CA ARG A 56 -15.25 -3.22 -17.43
C ARG A 56 -15.64 -4.46 -18.22
N GLY A 57 -16.92 -4.85 -18.17
CA GLY A 57 -17.43 -6.02 -18.88
C GLY A 57 -16.96 -7.35 -18.32
N LEU A 58 -16.56 -7.38 -17.04
CA LEU A 58 -16.16 -8.59 -16.31
C LEU A 58 -17.28 -9.07 -15.41
N GLU A 59 -17.30 -10.40 -15.16
CA GLU A 59 -18.28 -11.04 -14.28
C GLU A 59 -17.61 -11.70 -13.07
N LEU A 60 -18.35 -11.86 -11.98
CA LEU A 60 -17.88 -12.58 -10.78
C LEU A 60 -17.43 -14.01 -11.10
N SER A 61 -18.13 -14.65 -12.04
CA SER A 61 -17.86 -16.02 -12.51
C SER A 61 -16.49 -16.21 -13.16
N GLU A 62 -15.82 -15.12 -13.57
CA GLU A 62 -14.47 -15.18 -14.14
C GLU A 62 -13.37 -15.20 -13.06
N ILE A 63 -13.73 -14.96 -11.81
CA ILE A 63 -12.80 -14.99 -10.67
C ILE A 63 -12.82 -16.41 -10.08
N ASP A 64 -11.72 -17.13 -10.18
CA ASP A 64 -11.55 -18.52 -9.73
C ASP A 64 -10.65 -18.64 -8.50
N SER A 65 -10.01 -17.56 -8.10
CA SER A 65 -9.12 -17.51 -6.95
C SER A 65 -9.02 -16.09 -6.40
N SER A 66 -8.66 -15.95 -5.12
CA SER A 66 -8.51 -14.63 -4.49
C SER A 66 -7.51 -14.64 -3.35
N ILE A 67 -6.89 -13.46 -3.14
CA ILE A 67 -6.04 -13.17 -1.99
C ILE A 67 -6.38 -11.79 -1.42
N VAL A 68 -6.40 -11.70 -0.10
CA VAL A 68 -6.76 -10.47 0.62
C VAL A 68 -5.69 -10.14 1.66
N SER A 69 -5.19 -8.91 1.63
CA SER A 69 -4.50 -8.23 2.71
C SER A 69 -5.48 -7.27 3.38
N SER A 70 -5.49 -7.21 4.70
CA SER A 70 -6.35 -6.26 5.42
C SER A 70 -5.65 -5.68 6.64
N THR A 71 -5.63 -4.34 6.71
CA THR A 71 -5.25 -3.60 7.93
C THR A 71 -6.47 -3.30 8.82
N VAL A 72 -7.67 -3.68 8.37
CA VAL A 72 -8.93 -3.57 9.11
C VAL A 72 -9.35 -4.98 9.55
N PRO A 73 -9.18 -5.33 10.84
CA PRO A 73 -9.37 -6.70 11.31
C PRO A 73 -10.76 -7.27 11.02
N GLU A 74 -11.79 -6.43 11.06
CA GLU A 74 -13.18 -6.83 10.86
C GLU A 74 -13.47 -7.21 9.40
N LEU A 75 -12.77 -6.62 8.43
CA LEU A 75 -13.05 -6.82 7.00
C LEU A 75 -12.40 -8.06 6.41
N GLY A 76 -11.31 -8.58 6.99
CA GLY A 76 -10.69 -9.81 6.51
C GLY A 76 -11.68 -10.99 6.44
N PRO A 77 -12.40 -11.31 7.53
CA PRO A 77 -13.45 -12.34 7.55
C PRO A 77 -14.59 -12.06 6.56
N GLU A 78 -15.01 -10.81 6.40
CA GLU A 78 -16.09 -10.43 5.47
C GLU A 78 -15.68 -10.65 4.01
N TRP A 79 -14.44 -10.33 3.64
CA TRP A 79 -13.92 -10.66 2.32
C TRP A 79 -13.82 -12.17 2.08
N ALA A 80 -13.44 -12.95 3.10
CA ALA A 80 -13.41 -14.41 3.01
C ALA A 80 -14.81 -14.99 2.83
N GLU A 81 -15.79 -14.50 3.57
CA GLU A 81 -17.20 -14.89 3.44
C GLU A 81 -17.76 -14.49 2.07
N MET A 82 -17.45 -13.30 1.58
CA MET A 82 -17.84 -12.82 0.25
C MET A 82 -17.30 -13.76 -0.84
N ALA A 83 -16.03 -14.14 -0.79
CA ALA A 83 -15.43 -15.04 -1.76
C ALA A 83 -16.13 -16.41 -1.75
N ARG A 84 -16.37 -16.98 -0.56
CA ARG A 84 -17.06 -18.27 -0.43
C ARG A 84 -18.50 -18.22 -0.99
N ARG A 85 -19.26 -17.15 -0.69
CA ARG A 85 -20.67 -17.04 -1.09
C ARG A 85 -20.87 -16.68 -2.56
N TYR A 86 -20.06 -15.79 -3.10
CA TYR A 86 -20.30 -15.17 -4.39
C TYR A 86 -19.28 -15.57 -5.46
N LEU A 87 -18.06 -15.99 -5.07
CA LEU A 87 -17.05 -16.49 -6.00
C LEU A 87 -16.91 -18.01 -5.98
N GLY A 88 -17.46 -18.69 -4.94
CA GLY A 88 -17.49 -20.15 -4.85
C GLY A 88 -16.16 -20.80 -4.48
N HIS A 89 -15.21 -20.04 -3.91
CA HIS A 89 -13.92 -20.55 -3.45
C HIS A 89 -13.47 -19.93 -2.12
N GLU A 90 -12.52 -20.58 -1.45
CA GLU A 90 -11.85 -20.02 -0.28
C GLU A 90 -10.80 -19.00 -0.71
N THR A 91 -10.76 -17.86 -0.02
CA THR A 91 -9.73 -16.83 -0.28
C THR A 91 -8.48 -17.06 0.58
N VAL A 92 -7.32 -16.76 0.03
CA VAL A 92 -6.08 -16.67 0.81
C VAL A 92 -6.09 -15.35 1.58
N VAL A 93 -5.99 -15.40 2.90
CA VAL A 93 -5.90 -14.20 3.74
C VAL A 93 -4.45 -14.04 4.21
N VAL A 94 -3.86 -12.88 3.93
CA VAL A 94 -2.50 -12.58 4.37
C VAL A 94 -2.48 -12.38 5.87
N GLY A 95 -1.74 -13.22 6.57
CA GLY A 95 -1.68 -13.22 8.02
C GLY A 95 -0.66 -14.22 8.56
N PRO A 96 -0.64 -14.44 9.89
CA PRO A 96 0.30 -15.35 10.51
C PRO A 96 0.25 -16.76 9.90
N GLY A 97 1.41 -17.27 9.47
CA GLY A 97 1.54 -18.62 8.89
C GLY A 97 1.49 -18.69 7.37
N ILE A 98 1.20 -17.57 6.69
CA ILE A 98 1.29 -17.53 5.22
C ILE A 98 2.74 -17.61 4.75
N LYS A 99 2.96 -18.28 3.64
CA LYS A 99 4.28 -18.37 3.01
C LYS A 99 4.57 -17.10 2.21
N THR A 100 5.41 -16.24 2.75
CA THR A 100 5.81 -15.00 2.08
C THR A 100 7.07 -15.16 1.22
N GLY A 101 7.88 -16.17 1.51
CA GLY A 101 9.18 -16.40 0.87
C GLY A 101 10.28 -15.45 1.33
N ILE A 102 10.01 -14.61 2.33
CA ILE A 102 11.01 -13.79 3.01
C ILE A 102 10.97 -14.07 4.51
N ALA A 103 12.13 -14.01 5.16
CA ALA A 103 12.23 -14.16 6.62
C ALA A 103 11.88 -12.83 7.30
N ILE A 104 11.14 -12.86 8.41
CA ILE A 104 10.79 -11.68 9.20
C ILE A 104 11.72 -11.63 10.42
N ARG A 105 12.50 -10.54 10.53
CA ARG A 105 13.54 -10.36 11.59
C ARG A 105 13.13 -9.35 12.66
N THR A 106 11.85 -9.05 12.79
CA THR A 106 11.34 -8.21 13.88
C THR A 106 11.19 -9.01 15.16
N ASP A 107 11.21 -8.32 16.32
CA ASP A 107 11.04 -8.93 17.65
C ASP A 107 9.70 -9.67 17.76
N ASN A 108 8.64 -9.13 17.15
CA ASN A 108 7.34 -9.77 17.08
C ASN A 108 6.82 -9.81 15.62
N PRO A 109 7.09 -10.89 14.89
CA PRO A 109 6.66 -11.03 13.50
C PRO A 109 5.13 -10.95 13.27
N ARG A 110 4.33 -11.21 14.32
CA ARG A 110 2.86 -11.18 14.24
C ARG A 110 2.28 -9.77 14.23
N GLU A 111 3.08 -8.77 14.62
CA GLU A 111 2.68 -7.36 14.63
C GLU A 111 2.94 -6.65 13.29
N VAL A 112 3.64 -7.31 12.37
CA VAL A 112 3.89 -6.73 11.04
C VAL A 112 2.59 -6.71 10.25
N GLY A 113 2.21 -5.52 9.78
CA GLY A 113 1.03 -5.34 8.94
C GLY A 113 1.13 -6.17 7.65
N ALA A 114 0.00 -6.71 7.22
CA ALA A 114 -0.06 -7.56 6.04
C ALA A 114 0.39 -6.81 4.77
N ASP A 115 -0.03 -5.56 4.61
CA ASP A 115 0.35 -4.62 3.56
C ASP A 115 1.87 -4.39 3.50
N ARG A 116 2.50 -4.14 4.65
CA ARG A 116 3.94 -3.92 4.77
C ARG A 116 4.75 -5.16 4.34
N LEU A 117 4.29 -6.33 4.77
CA LEU A 117 4.92 -7.60 4.42
C LEU A 117 4.80 -7.89 2.92
N VAL A 118 3.63 -7.65 2.34
CA VAL A 118 3.35 -7.82 0.91
C VAL A 118 4.21 -6.86 0.08
N ASN A 119 4.35 -5.60 0.49
CA ASN A 119 5.22 -4.61 -0.13
C ASN A 119 6.69 -5.05 -0.10
N ALA A 120 7.15 -5.57 1.02
CA ALA A 120 8.52 -6.09 1.17
C ALA A 120 8.80 -7.28 0.23
N VAL A 121 7.83 -8.19 0.09
CA VAL A 121 7.91 -9.31 -0.87
C VAL A 121 8.06 -8.79 -2.29
N ALA A 122 7.24 -7.82 -2.71
CA ALA A 122 7.30 -7.25 -4.05
C ALA A 122 8.63 -6.54 -4.31
N ALA A 123 9.10 -5.75 -3.35
CA ALA A 123 10.36 -5.03 -3.47
C ALA A 123 11.53 -5.98 -3.65
N PHE A 124 11.63 -7.03 -2.83
CA PHE A 124 12.70 -8.03 -2.97
C PHE A 124 12.63 -8.78 -4.29
N GLU A 125 11.44 -9.16 -4.77
CA GLU A 125 11.30 -9.85 -6.06
C GLU A 125 11.75 -8.97 -7.24
N LEU A 126 11.49 -7.66 -7.18
CA LEU A 126 11.86 -6.73 -8.24
C LEU A 126 13.38 -6.47 -8.30
N TYR A 127 14.02 -6.32 -7.14
CA TYR A 127 15.41 -5.85 -7.09
C TYR A 127 16.41 -6.95 -6.77
N ARG A 128 16.00 -8.02 -6.10
CA ARG A 128 16.87 -9.10 -5.64
C ARG A 128 18.10 -8.58 -4.85
N SER A 129 17.90 -7.51 -4.12
CA SER A 129 18.89 -6.82 -3.29
C SER A 129 18.17 -6.12 -2.15
N ALA A 130 18.91 -5.50 -1.23
CA ALA A 130 18.32 -4.61 -0.24
C ALA A 130 17.42 -3.56 -0.90
N ALA A 131 16.32 -3.24 -0.25
CA ALA A 131 15.35 -2.25 -0.74
C ALA A 131 14.64 -1.55 0.43
N ILE A 132 14.21 -0.31 0.19
CA ILE A 132 13.40 0.47 1.12
C ILE A 132 12.07 0.78 0.42
N VAL A 133 10.95 0.36 0.98
CA VAL A 133 9.63 0.74 0.48
C VAL A 133 9.11 1.91 1.30
N VAL A 134 8.67 2.96 0.62
CA VAL A 134 8.01 4.13 1.22
C VAL A 134 6.56 4.14 0.77
N ASP A 135 5.65 3.79 1.65
CA ASP A 135 4.21 3.74 1.34
C ASP A 135 3.54 5.03 1.82
N PHE A 136 2.99 5.79 0.88
CA PHE A 136 2.30 7.06 1.11
C PHE A 136 0.79 6.84 1.26
N GLY A 137 0.39 6.34 2.42
CA GLY A 137 -0.99 6.09 2.82
C GLY A 137 -1.50 7.02 3.93
N THR A 138 -2.46 6.53 4.71
CA THR A 138 -2.94 7.18 5.95
C THR A 138 -1.79 7.43 6.93
N ALA A 139 -0.87 6.49 7.06
CA ALA A 139 0.48 6.68 7.59
C ALA A 139 1.47 6.67 6.43
N ILE A 140 2.66 7.24 6.63
CA ILE A 140 3.81 6.94 5.77
C ILE A 140 4.62 5.87 6.47
N THR A 141 4.76 4.71 5.82
CA THR A 141 5.60 3.62 6.32
C THR A 141 6.88 3.51 5.51
N TYR A 142 7.95 3.09 6.17
CA TYR A 142 9.24 2.79 5.56
C TYR A 142 9.57 1.36 5.92
N ASP A 143 9.56 0.48 4.95
CA ASP A 143 9.78 -0.95 5.12
C ASP A 143 11.11 -1.35 4.53
N VAL A 144 11.93 -2.05 5.30
CA VAL A 144 13.31 -2.35 4.96
C VAL A 144 13.50 -3.84 4.71
N VAL A 145 14.04 -4.15 3.55
CA VAL A 145 14.42 -5.51 3.16
C VAL A 145 15.94 -5.58 2.99
N SER A 146 16.57 -6.63 3.50
CA SER A 146 18.00 -6.88 3.37
C SER A 146 18.37 -7.46 2.00
N ASP A 147 19.68 -7.52 1.71
CA ASP A 147 20.22 -8.17 0.52
C ASP A 147 19.89 -9.68 0.45
N ASP A 148 19.70 -10.32 1.62
CA ASP A 148 19.32 -11.73 1.73
C ASP A 148 17.80 -11.98 1.63
N GLY A 149 17.02 -10.93 1.39
CA GLY A 149 15.54 -11.03 1.31
C GLY A 149 14.88 -11.19 2.68
N GLU A 150 15.40 -10.56 3.72
CA GLU A 150 14.82 -10.56 5.05
C GLU A 150 14.12 -9.23 5.31
N TYR A 151 12.90 -9.29 5.83
CA TYR A 151 12.20 -8.10 6.33
C TYR A 151 12.79 -7.69 7.68
N LEU A 152 13.50 -6.58 7.71
CA LEU A 152 14.22 -6.11 8.90
C LEU A 152 13.35 -5.28 9.86
N GLY A 153 12.18 -4.86 9.41
CA GLY A 153 11.33 -3.92 10.13
C GLY A 153 11.16 -2.60 9.38
N GLY A 154 10.87 -1.53 10.10
CA GLY A 154 10.70 -0.24 9.44
C GLY A 154 10.22 0.87 10.37
N ILE A 155 9.81 1.99 9.77
CA ILE A 155 9.38 3.20 10.46
C ILE A 155 7.93 3.50 10.08
N ILE A 156 7.16 4.03 11.02
CA ILE A 156 5.79 4.52 10.79
C ILE A 156 5.72 5.97 11.23
N SER A 157 5.25 6.84 10.36
CA SER A 157 5.00 8.24 10.66
C SER A 157 3.59 8.65 10.24
N PRO A 158 3.04 9.73 10.79
CA PRO A 158 1.76 10.25 10.33
C PRO A 158 1.80 10.57 8.83
N GLY A 159 0.72 10.25 8.11
CA GLY A 159 0.57 10.62 6.70
C GLY A 159 0.27 12.11 6.50
N MET A 160 0.33 12.57 5.25
CA MET A 160 0.15 13.97 4.89
C MET A 160 -1.26 14.48 5.22
N GLU A 161 -2.28 13.69 4.86
CA GLU A 161 -3.69 14.10 5.06
C GLU A 161 -4.05 14.21 6.54
N ILE A 162 -3.69 13.20 7.36
CA ILE A 162 -3.95 13.25 8.82
C ILE A 162 -3.14 14.35 9.52
N SER A 163 -1.94 14.66 9.02
CA SER A 163 -1.12 15.75 9.55
C SER A 163 -1.74 17.10 9.23
N LEU A 164 -2.25 17.25 8.02
CA LEU A 164 -2.96 18.45 7.58
C LEU A 164 -4.27 18.62 8.36
N GLU A 165 -5.03 17.53 8.55
CA GLU A 165 -6.23 17.50 9.39
C GLU A 165 -5.93 17.88 10.84
N ALA A 166 -4.89 17.32 11.43
CA ALA A 166 -4.46 17.64 12.78
C ALA A 166 -4.08 19.13 12.91
N LEU A 167 -3.46 19.71 11.89
CA LEU A 167 -3.05 21.11 11.88
C LEU A 167 -4.26 22.04 11.95
N TRP A 168 -5.25 21.88 11.06
CA TRP A 168 -6.42 22.78 11.07
C TRP A 168 -7.38 22.48 12.25
N SER A 169 -7.51 21.23 12.68
CA SER A 169 -8.39 20.88 13.81
C SER A 169 -7.89 21.39 15.16
N ARG A 170 -6.55 21.57 15.31
CA ARG A 170 -5.92 22.02 16.55
C ARG A 170 -5.53 23.51 16.55
N ALA A 171 -5.45 24.15 15.40
CA ALA A 171 -5.03 25.55 15.28
C ALA A 171 -6.22 26.45 14.95
N ALA A 172 -6.75 27.16 15.97
CA ALA A 172 -8.01 27.93 15.90
C ALA A 172 -8.12 28.96 14.75
N LYS A 173 -7.01 29.37 14.14
CA LYS A 173 -6.97 30.39 13.08
C LYS A 173 -6.56 29.87 11.71
N LEU A 174 -6.21 28.59 11.59
CA LEU A 174 -5.80 28.05 10.30
C LEU A 174 -7.01 27.54 9.52
N PRO A 175 -7.11 27.90 8.23
CA PRO A 175 -8.19 27.41 7.37
C PRO A 175 -8.00 25.93 7.03
N VAL A 176 -9.07 25.26 6.63
CA VAL A 176 -9.00 23.97 5.97
C VAL A 176 -8.31 24.17 4.62
N VAL A 177 -7.27 23.39 4.37
CA VAL A 177 -6.48 23.45 3.14
C VAL A 177 -6.44 22.05 2.52
N GLU A 178 -6.77 21.96 1.25
CA GLU A 178 -6.60 20.73 0.49
C GLU A 178 -5.13 20.53 0.10
N LEU A 179 -4.69 19.28 0.09
CA LEU A 179 -3.37 18.90 -0.39
C LEU A 179 -3.21 19.39 -1.85
N GLY A 180 -2.09 20.00 -2.14
CA GLY A 180 -1.82 20.58 -3.45
C GLY A 180 -0.41 21.11 -3.56
N GLU A 181 0.04 21.38 -4.78
CA GLU A 181 1.37 21.93 -5.03
C GLU A 181 1.52 23.34 -4.46
N PRO A 182 2.64 23.61 -3.78
CA PRO A 182 2.97 24.96 -3.34
C PRO A 182 3.41 25.81 -4.54
N ARG A 183 2.97 27.06 -4.58
CA ARG A 183 3.41 28.01 -5.64
C ARG A 183 4.90 28.36 -5.54
N ALA A 184 5.44 28.36 -4.34
CA ALA A 184 6.84 28.62 -4.03
C ALA A 184 7.17 28.08 -2.63
N LEU A 185 8.44 27.89 -2.34
CA LEU A 185 8.93 27.47 -1.02
C LEU A 185 8.52 28.47 0.07
N ILE A 186 8.64 29.78 -0.19
CA ILE A 186 8.17 30.81 0.72
C ILE A 186 6.71 31.17 0.37
N GLY A 187 5.76 30.60 1.10
CA GLY A 187 4.34 30.91 0.95
C GLY A 187 4.01 32.37 1.36
N LYS A 188 3.31 33.09 0.47
CA LYS A 188 2.90 34.48 0.73
C LYS A 188 1.47 34.60 1.29
N THR A 189 0.74 33.52 1.33
CA THR A 189 -0.57 33.39 1.99
C THR A 189 -0.53 32.24 3.00
N THR A 190 -1.46 32.21 3.95
CA THR A 190 -1.56 31.11 4.91
C THR A 190 -1.74 29.76 4.20
N ILE A 191 -2.54 29.71 3.14
CA ILE A 191 -2.76 28.49 2.33
C ILE A 191 -1.46 28.05 1.66
N ASP A 192 -0.74 28.96 0.99
CA ASP A 192 0.54 28.63 0.34
C ASP A 192 1.59 28.22 1.36
N ALA A 193 1.63 28.86 2.54
CA ALA A 193 2.55 28.49 3.62
C ALA A 193 2.27 27.10 4.17
N ILE A 194 1.00 26.73 4.37
CA ILE A 194 0.61 25.37 4.81
C ILE A 194 0.99 24.35 3.74
N ARG A 195 0.65 24.59 2.46
CA ARG A 195 1.02 23.68 1.35
C ARG A 195 2.52 23.49 1.24
N SER A 196 3.27 24.59 1.31
CA SER A 196 4.74 24.53 1.30
C SER A 196 5.29 23.70 2.46
N GLY A 197 4.78 23.93 3.68
CA GLY A 197 5.18 23.18 4.86
C GLY A 197 4.89 21.69 4.76
N ILE A 198 3.73 21.30 4.22
CA ILE A 198 3.39 19.89 4.00
C ILE A 198 4.31 19.29 2.94
N VAL A 199 4.40 19.87 1.76
CA VAL A 199 5.13 19.27 0.63
C VAL A 199 6.62 19.17 0.93
N TYR A 200 7.28 20.29 1.24
CA TYR A 200 8.72 20.28 1.51
C TYR A 200 9.07 19.64 2.85
N GLY A 201 8.18 19.73 3.85
CA GLY A 201 8.35 19.06 5.15
C GLY A 201 8.37 17.55 5.00
N PHE A 202 7.40 16.98 4.29
CA PHE A 202 7.36 15.54 4.03
C PHE A 202 8.45 15.07 3.07
N ALA A 203 8.80 15.84 2.04
CA ALA A 203 9.94 15.53 1.18
C ALA A 203 11.25 15.45 2.01
N GLY A 204 11.52 16.46 2.84
CA GLY A 204 12.69 16.44 3.71
C GLY A 204 12.66 15.33 4.76
N GLN A 205 11.47 14.96 5.27
CA GLN A 205 11.32 13.80 6.15
C GLN A 205 11.69 12.51 5.43
N VAL A 206 11.18 12.28 4.23
CA VAL A 206 11.46 11.09 3.41
C VAL A 206 12.95 10.99 3.13
N ASP A 207 13.55 12.06 2.60
CA ASP A 207 14.99 12.08 2.28
C ASP A 207 15.85 11.86 3.52
N GLY A 208 15.49 12.49 4.64
CA GLY A 208 16.20 12.32 5.90
C GLY A 208 16.10 10.91 6.49
N ILE A 209 14.95 10.25 6.37
CA ILE A 209 14.74 8.87 6.84
C ILE A 209 15.43 7.87 5.92
N VAL A 210 15.21 7.96 4.61
CA VAL A 210 15.84 7.07 3.61
C VAL A 210 17.35 7.15 3.69
N GLY A 211 17.91 8.36 3.83
CA GLY A 211 19.35 8.54 4.00
C GLY A 211 19.90 7.83 5.26
N ARG A 212 19.19 7.86 6.39
CA ARG A 212 19.56 7.15 7.62
C ARG A 212 19.44 5.64 7.45
N LEU A 213 18.37 5.15 6.81
CA LEU A 213 18.19 3.72 6.54
C LEU A 213 19.29 3.17 5.65
N ARG A 214 19.68 3.89 4.59
CA ARG A 214 20.84 3.53 3.74
C ARG A 214 22.14 3.47 4.52
N ALA A 215 22.37 4.45 5.40
CA ALA A 215 23.56 4.45 6.26
C ALA A 215 23.58 3.26 7.22
N GLU A 216 22.45 2.87 7.81
CA GLU A 216 22.30 1.71 8.70
C GLU A 216 22.46 0.39 7.93
N LEU A 217 21.94 0.29 6.73
CA LEU A 217 22.11 -0.88 5.84
C LEU A 217 23.54 -0.98 5.30
N GLY A 218 24.31 0.11 5.29
CA GLY A 218 25.63 0.16 4.65
C GLY A 218 25.56 0.01 3.13
N SER A 219 24.44 0.34 2.50
CA SER A 219 24.22 0.19 1.06
C SER A 219 23.34 1.32 0.49
N ASP A 220 23.49 1.60 -0.82
CA ASP A 220 22.63 2.51 -1.56
C ASP A 220 21.31 1.80 -2.00
N ALA A 221 20.64 1.14 -1.06
CA ALA A 221 19.40 0.42 -1.32
C ALA A 221 18.38 1.31 -2.06
N PRO A 222 17.76 0.84 -3.16
CA PRO A 222 16.75 1.61 -3.86
C PRO A 222 15.54 1.87 -2.96
N ALA A 223 15.02 3.11 -3.03
CA ALA A 223 13.80 3.51 -2.36
C ALA A 223 12.64 3.54 -3.36
N ILE A 224 11.60 2.77 -3.08
CA ILE A 224 10.43 2.58 -3.93
C ILE A 224 9.25 3.26 -3.24
N ALA A 225 8.64 4.24 -3.90
CA ALA A 225 7.41 4.86 -3.42
C ALA A 225 6.19 4.07 -3.90
N THR A 226 5.23 3.83 -3.00
CA THR A 226 3.92 3.23 -3.27
C THR A 226 2.84 3.91 -2.43
N GLY A 227 1.59 3.45 -2.53
CA GLY A 227 0.45 3.99 -1.80
C GLY A 227 -0.38 4.99 -2.59
N GLY A 228 -1.57 5.29 -2.07
CA GLY A 228 -2.56 6.11 -2.76
C GLY A 228 -2.14 7.56 -3.05
N LEU A 229 -1.16 8.08 -2.32
CA LEU A 229 -0.61 9.43 -2.48
C LEU A 229 0.77 9.45 -3.17
N ALA A 230 1.30 8.29 -3.57
CA ALA A 230 2.61 8.18 -4.20
C ALA A 230 2.74 8.97 -5.53
N HIS A 231 1.64 9.20 -6.24
CA HIS A 231 1.64 10.00 -7.47
C HIS A 231 1.56 11.51 -7.26
N HIS A 232 1.16 11.95 -6.06
CA HIS A 232 0.71 13.32 -6.00
C HIS A 232 1.86 14.32 -5.91
N ILE A 233 2.57 14.40 -4.84
CA ILE A 233 3.39 15.59 -4.68
C ILE A 233 4.79 15.26 -4.16
N VAL A 234 4.86 14.45 -3.12
CA VAL A 234 6.10 14.27 -2.38
C VAL A 234 7.20 13.56 -3.19
N PRO A 235 6.93 12.50 -3.97
CA PRO A 235 8.00 11.89 -4.77
C PRO A 235 8.68 12.85 -5.75
N THR A 236 7.93 13.82 -6.28
CA THR A 236 8.48 14.86 -7.18
C THR A 236 9.45 15.81 -6.47
N TYR A 237 9.30 15.98 -5.15
CA TYR A 237 10.12 16.89 -4.33
C TYR A 237 11.16 16.15 -3.48
N THR A 238 11.25 14.81 -3.57
CA THR A 238 12.26 14.00 -2.89
C THR A 238 13.46 13.75 -3.79
N GLU A 239 14.64 13.65 -3.20
CA GLU A 239 15.87 13.27 -3.89
C GLU A 239 16.18 11.77 -3.73
N SER A 240 15.62 11.14 -2.71
CA SER A 240 15.95 9.76 -2.33
C SER A 240 15.10 8.69 -3.00
N ILE A 241 13.91 9.02 -3.50
CA ILE A 241 13.00 8.07 -4.17
C ILE A 241 13.55 7.75 -5.58
N ASN A 242 13.77 6.46 -5.84
CA ASN A 242 14.30 6.00 -7.13
C ASN A 242 13.18 5.63 -8.12
N VAL A 243 12.08 5.07 -7.60
CA VAL A 243 10.97 4.56 -8.41
C VAL A 243 9.65 4.81 -7.70
N VAL A 244 8.61 5.09 -8.48
CA VAL A 244 7.21 5.11 -8.00
C VAL A 244 6.49 3.93 -8.64
N ASP A 245 5.97 3.03 -7.81
CA ASP A 245 5.16 1.88 -8.23
C ASP A 245 3.87 1.79 -7.42
N GLU A 246 2.80 2.38 -7.93
CA GLU A 246 1.47 2.35 -7.30
C GLU A 246 0.88 0.95 -7.15
N LEU A 247 1.37 0.00 -7.93
CA LEU A 247 0.84 -1.35 -7.99
C LEU A 247 1.65 -2.33 -7.13
N LEU A 248 2.66 -1.82 -6.39
CA LEU A 248 3.58 -2.65 -5.63
C LEU A 248 2.83 -3.63 -4.71
N THR A 249 1.85 -3.15 -3.95
CA THR A 249 1.05 -3.97 -3.04
C THR A 249 0.28 -5.06 -3.77
N LEU A 250 -0.39 -4.72 -4.90
CA LEU A 250 -1.16 -5.70 -5.68
C LEU A 250 -0.24 -6.74 -6.34
N LYS A 251 0.94 -6.34 -6.79
CA LYS A 251 1.98 -7.26 -7.30
C LYS A 251 2.49 -8.18 -6.19
N GLY A 252 2.72 -7.64 -5.00
CA GLY A 252 3.13 -8.41 -3.85
C GLY A 252 2.09 -9.44 -3.40
N LEU A 253 0.80 -9.07 -3.42
CA LEU A 253 -0.29 -10.01 -3.17
C LEU A 253 -0.29 -11.17 -4.15
N GLN A 254 -0.13 -10.91 -5.43
CA GLN A 254 0.00 -11.93 -6.45
C GLN A 254 1.16 -12.88 -6.18
N LEU A 255 2.34 -12.35 -5.84
CA LEU A 255 3.53 -13.14 -5.51
C LEU A 255 3.33 -14.01 -4.27
N VAL A 256 2.67 -13.47 -3.24
CA VAL A 256 2.31 -14.24 -2.04
C VAL A 256 1.31 -15.33 -2.38
N TRP A 257 0.29 -15.04 -3.20
CA TRP A 257 -0.68 -16.04 -3.63
C TRP A 257 0.01 -17.22 -4.35
N GLN A 258 0.91 -16.96 -5.29
CA GLN A 258 1.66 -18.00 -6.01
C GLN A 258 2.47 -18.95 -5.12
N ARG A 259 2.89 -18.47 -3.95
CA ARG A 259 3.65 -19.27 -2.98
C ARG A 259 2.77 -20.15 -2.10
N ASN A 260 1.45 -19.94 -2.15
CA ASN A 260 0.48 -20.63 -1.30
C ASN A 260 -0.54 -21.49 -2.06
N CYS A 261 -0.56 -21.41 -3.39
CA CYS A 261 -1.51 -22.16 -4.24
C CYS A 261 -0.82 -23.02 -5.28
#